data_ed19ada23a7f1641f40ba1fc691c46f9
#
_entry.id   ed19ada23a7f1641f40ba1fc691c46f9
#
_cell.length_a   1.000
_cell.length_b   1.000
_cell.length_c   1.000
_cell.angle_alpha   90.00
_cell.angle_beta   90.00
_cell.angle_gamma   90.00
#
_symmetry.space_group_name_H-M   'P 1'
#
loop_
_entity.id
_entity.type
_entity.pdbx_description
1 polymer ?
#
loop_
_entity_poly.entity_id
_entity_poly.type
_entity_poly.pdbx_seq_one_letter_code
_entity_poly.pdbx_strand_id
1 'polypeptide(L)'
;MKVLIDNGHGSDTPGKCSPDRRLLEYRYAREIASETVRRLRAEGVDADLLVPETTDISLSERARRANKVCDAIGTANVCLVSIHVNAAGSDGKWHEASGWEAWTSRGQTRGDALADALYDAAGRVLSPIFPSRKLSTLIRTDLSDGDRDKEAGFAILKSTRCAACLTENFFQDCRRDVDWLLSPVGREAIVRLHVEGILSYLRAQARK
;
A
#
# COMPACT_ATOMS: atom_id res chain seq x y z
N MET A 1 -15.01 1.60 12.12
CA MET A 1 -14.53 2.09 10.81
C MET A 1 -14.26 0.88 9.92
N LYS A 2 -14.70 0.93 8.66
CA LYS A 2 -14.46 -0.10 7.63
C LYS A 2 -13.13 0.13 6.94
N VAL A 3 -12.33 -0.92 6.79
CA VAL A 3 -11.07 -0.90 6.06
C VAL A 3 -11.24 -1.60 4.72
N LEU A 4 -10.91 -0.91 3.63
CA LEU A 4 -10.85 -1.47 2.29
C LEU A 4 -9.40 -1.64 1.87
N ILE A 5 -9.01 -2.85 1.50
CA ILE A 5 -7.68 -3.13 0.96
C ILE A 5 -7.82 -3.34 -0.55
N ASP A 6 -7.25 -2.43 -1.31
CA ASP A 6 -7.12 -2.52 -2.76
C ASP A 6 -5.79 -3.19 -3.10
N ASN A 7 -5.80 -4.12 -4.02
CA ASN A 7 -4.62 -4.80 -4.53
C ASN A 7 -4.38 -4.39 -5.97
N GLY A 8 -3.20 -3.83 -6.25
CA GLY A 8 -2.83 -3.29 -7.55
C GLY A 8 -2.94 -4.30 -8.68
N HIS A 9 -3.33 -3.81 -9.84
CA HIS A 9 -3.33 -4.54 -11.11
C HIS A 9 -4.17 -5.83 -11.16
N GLY A 10 -4.10 -6.54 -12.28
CA GLY A 10 -4.69 -7.85 -12.51
C GLY A 10 -3.75 -8.75 -13.29
N SER A 11 -4.14 -10.02 -13.47
CA SER A 11 -3.37 -11.03 -14.21
C SER A 11 -3.13 -10.67 -15.68
N ASP A 12 -3.95 -9.79 -16.20
CA ASP A 12 -3.98 -9.28 -17.56
C ASP A 12 -3.38 -7.86 -17.71
N THR A 13 -2.83 -7.28 -16.62
CA THR A 13 -2.12 -5.99 -16.69
C THR A 13 -0.68 -6.22 -17.19
N PRO A 14 -0.30 -5.73 -18.39
CA PRO A 14 1.02 -5.98 -18.94
C PRO A 14 2.12 -5.20 -18.20
N GLY A 15 3.34 -5.75 -18.17
CA GLY A 15 4.54 -5.05 -17.69
C GLY A 15 4.66 -4.90 -16.18
N LYS A 16 3.71 -5.41 -15.41
CA LYS A 16 3.70 -5.31 -13.95
C LYS A 16 4.36 -6.53 -13.30
N CYS A 17 5.67 -6.66 -13.53
CA CYS A 17 6.47 -7.78 -13.05
C CYS A 17 7.97 -7.43 -13.00
N SER A 18 8.74 -8.22 -12.26
CA SER A 18 10.21 -8.18 -12.33
C SER A 18 10.72 -8.54 -13.72
N PRO A 19 11.92 -8.08 -14.14
CA PRO A 19 12.51 -8.44 -15.44
C PRO A 19 12.60 -9.94 -15.71
N ASP A 20 12.85 -10.74 -14.68
CA ASP A 20 12.89 -12.22 -14.76
C ASP A 20 11.51 -12.89 -14.49
N ARG A 21 10.46 -12.09 -14.28
CA ARG A 21 9.07 -12.49 -14.05
C ARG A 21 8.85 -13.38 -12.81
N ARG A 22 9.80 -13.48 -11.89
CA ARG A 22 9.60 -14.19 -10.60
C ARG A 22 8.59 -13.49 -9.71
N LEU A 23 8.62 -12.14 -9.66
CA LEU A 23 7.63 -11.33 -9.00
C LEU A 23 6.63 -10.83 -10.05
N LEU A 24 5.36 -11.22 -9.89
CA LEU A 24 4.23 -10.67 -10.62
C LEU A 24 3.46 -9.76 -9.65
N GLU A 25 3.45 -8.46 -9.89
CA GLU A 25 2.92 -7.46 -8.97
C GLU A 25 1.48 -7.79 -8.53
N TYR A 26 0.59 -8.13 -9.48
CA TYR A 26 -0.79 -8.46 -9.17
C TYR A 26 -0.95 -9.64 -8.21
N ARG A 27 -0.06 -10.66 -8.32
CA ARG A 27 -0.09 -11.83 -7.45
C ARG A 27 0.40 -11.50 -6.07
N TYR A 28 1.54 -10.79 -6.01
CA TYR A 28 2.13 -10.35 -4.76
C TYR A 28 1.18 -9.42 -3.97
N ALA A 29 0.63 -8.40 -4.62
CA ALA A 29 -0.31 -7.47 -3.99
C ALA A 29 -1.54 -8.18 -3.43
N ARG A 30 -2.09 -9.18 -4.14
CA ARG A 30 -3.23 -9.99 -3.66
C ARG A 30 -2.87 -10.86 -2.46
N GLU A 31 -1.69 -11.47 -2.47
CA GLU A 31 -1.19 -12.28 -1.34
C GLU A 31 -1.08 -11.40 -0.08
N ILE A 32 -0.41 -10.26 -0.18
CA ILE A 32 -0.26 -9.31 0.92
C ILE A 32 -1.61 -8.77 1.38
N ALA A 33 -2.47 -8.33 0.46
CA ALA A 33 -3.79 -7.78 0.76
C ALA A 33 -4.69 -8.80 1.48
N SER A 34 -4.73 -10.03 0.99
CA SER A 34 -5.54 -11.11 1.58
C SER A 34 -5.10 -11.42 3.00
N GLU A 35 -3.79 -11.54 3.23
CA GLU A 35 -3.26 -11.82 4.56
C GLU A 35 -3.45 -10.63 5.51
N THR A 36 -3.31 -9.40 5.00
CA THR A 36 -3.61 -8.18 5.77
C THR A 36 -5.07 -8.15 6.21
N VAL A 37 -6.03 -8.39 5.29
CA VAL A 37 -7.46 -8.47 5.63
C VAL A 37 -7.72 -9.57 6.66
N ARG A 38 -7.14 -10.76 6.47
CA ARG A 38 -7.30 -11.88 7.42
C ARG A 38 -6.85 -11.50 8.83
N ARG A 39 -5.69 -10.84 8.97
CA ARG A 39 -5.16 -10.42 10.28
C ARG A 39 -5.96 -9.29 10.89
N LEU A 40 -6.37 -8.30 10.11
CA LEU A 40 -7.23 -7.22 10.60
C LEU A 40 -8.56 -7.76 11.14
N ARG A 41 -9.15 -8.74 10.45
CA ARG A 41 -10.38 -9.41 10.92
C ARG A 41 -10.15 -10.20 12.22
N ALA A 42 -9.01 -10.84 12.38
CA ALA A 42 -8.64 -11.53 13.61
C ALA A 42 -8.49 -10.56 14.80
N GLU A 43 -8.15 -9.28 14.53
CA GLU A 43 -8.12 -8.18 15.51
C GLU A 43 -9.49 -7.50 15.70
N GLY A 44 -10.57 -8.07 15.14
CA GLY A 44 -11.93 -7.54 15.26
C GLY A 44 -12.24 -6.35 14.33
N VAL A 45 -11.37 -6.05 13.37
CA VAL A 45 -11.58 -4.97 12.40
C VAL A 45 -12.48 -5.44 11.26
N ASP A 46 -13.48 -4.64 10.91
CA ASP A 46 -14.28 -4.84 9.70
C ASP A 46 -13.45 -4.43 8.46
N ALA A 47 -12.83 -5.42 7.81
CA ALA A 47 -11.91 -5.25 6.68
C ALA A 47 -12.31 -6.15 5.50
N ASP A 48 -12.24 -5.62 4.28
CA ASP A 48 -12.51 -6.36 3.04
C ASP A 48 -11.50 -6.06 1.93
N LEU A 49 -11.33 -7.04 1.03
CA LEU A 49 -10.69 -6.79 -0.26
C LEU A 49 -11.62 -5.96 -1.15
N LEU A 50 -11.09 -4.90 -1.76
CA LEU A 50 -11.83 -4.10 -2.73
C LEU A 50 -11.97 -4.84 -4.07
N VAL A 51 -10.94 -5.61 -4.45
CA VAL A 51 -10.86 -6.36 -5.71
C VAL A 51 -10.54 -7.83 -5.41
N PRO A 52 -11.57 -8.66 -5.18
CA PRO A 52 -11.39 -10.10 -4.99
C PRO A 52 -11.05 -10.85 -6.31
N GLU A 53 -11.29 -10.23 -7.47
CA GLU A 53 -11.05 -10.80 -8.78
C GLU A 53 -9.54 -10.93 -9.08
N THR A 54 -9.19 -11.89 -9.92
CA THR A 54 -7.80 -12.08 -10.39
C THR A 54 -7.46 -11.19 -11.58
N THR A 55 -8.44 -10.91 -12.45
CA THR A 55 -8.31 -10.00 -13.59
C THR A 55 -8.27 -8.55 -13.13
N ASP A 56 -7.79 -7.65 -14.00
CA ASP A 56 -7.75 -6.22 -13.68
C ASP A 56 -9.16 -5.63 -13.67
N ILE A 57 -9.42 -4.85 -12.65
CA ILE A 57 -10.64 -4.06 -12.51
C ILE A 57 -10.26 -2.60 -12.75
N SER A 58 -11.02 -1.93 -13.61
CA SER A 58 -10.74 -0.53 -13.97
C SER A 58 -10.67 0.37 -12.74
N LEU A 59 -9.82 1.40 -12.79
CA LEU A 59 -9.66 2.35 -11.70
C LEU A 59 -10.96 3.06 -11.33
N SER A 60 -11.83 3.33 -12.32
CA SER A 60 -13.15 3.90 -12.10
C SER A 60 -14.08 2.95 -11.33
N GLU A 61 -14.04 1.66 -11.64
CA GLU A 61 -14.84 0.65 -10.93
C GLU A 61 -14.32 0.44 -9.50
N ARG A 62 -13.00 0.42 -9.28
CA ARG A 62 -12.41 0.37 -7.93
C ARG A 62 -12.89 1.55 -7.08
N ALA A 63 -12.81 2.77 -7.60
CA ALA A 63 -13.31 3.97 -6.92
C ALA A 63 -14.82 3.91 -6.66
N ARG A 64 -15.61 3.42 -7.64
CA ARG A 64 -17.06 3.24 -7.48
C ARG A 64 -17.40 2.27 -6.35
N ARG A 65 -16.68 1.15 -6.24
CA ARG A 65 -16.86 0.18 -5.14
C ARG A 65 -16.55 0.81 -3.78
N ALA A 66 -15.43 1.49 -3.64
CA ALA A 66 -15.06 2.18 -2.41
C ALA A 66 -16.08 3.26 -2.04
N ASN A 67 -16.50 4.06 -3.01
CA ASN A 67 -17.49 5.12 -2.81
C ASN A 67 -18.88 4.58 -2.44
N LYS A 68 -19.29 3.41 -2.97
CA LYS A 68 -20.53 2.74 -2.56
C LYS A 68 -20.52 2.39 -1.06
N VAL A 69 -19.37 1.97 -0.52
CA VAL A 69 -19.24 1.75 0.93
C VAL A 69 -19.33 3.08 1.69
N CYS A 70 -18.68 4.12 1.17
CA CYS A 70 -18.77 5.47 1.75
C CYS A 70 -20.22 6.00 1.79
N ASP A 71 -21.01 5.73 0.76
CA ASP A 71 -22.44 6.11 0.71
C ASP A 71 -23.26 5.38 1.76
N ALA A 72 -22.94 4.11 2.01
CA ALA A 72 -23.70 3.28 2.94
C ALA A 72 -23.45 3.62 4.41
N ILE A 73 -22.19 3.95 4.79
CA ILE A 73 -21.81 4.10 6.19
C ILE A 73 -21.14 5.45 6.52
N GLY A 74 -21.03 6.35 5.54
CA GLY A 74 -20.37 7.65 5.68
C GLY A 74 -18.87 7.62 5.40
N THR A 75 -18.35 8.65 4.71
CA THR A 75 -16.95 8.73 4.28
C THR A 75 -15.94 8.72 5.44
N ALA A 76 -16.31 9.28 6.60
CA ALA A 76 -15.49 9.29 7.79
C ALA A 76 -15.33 7.90 8.45
N ASN A 77 -16.21 6.96 8.11
CA ASN A 77 -16.22 5.60 8.64
C ASN A 77 -15.52 4.58 7.74
N VAL A 78 -14.84 5.04 6.69
CA VAL A 78 -14.14 4.19 5.74
C VAL A 78 -12.71 4.68 5.57
N CYS A 79 -11.76 3.77 5.42
CA CYS A 79 -10.43 4.07 4.89
C CYS A 79 -10.02 3.02 3.85
N LEU A 80 -9.13 3.41 2.94
CA LEU A 80 -8.63 2.58 1.85
C LEU A 80 -7.10 2.57 1.85
N VAL A 81 -6.51 1.38 1.75
CA VAL A 81 -5.07 1.20 1.48
C VAL A 81 -4.92 0.41 0.19
N SER A 82 -4.25 1.00 -0.81
CA SER A 82 -3.92 0.36 -2.08
C SER A 82 -2.49 -0.17 -2.04
N ILE A 83 -2.30 -1.46 -2.27
CA ILE A 83 -1.01 -2.17 -2.12
C ILE A 83 -0.40 -2.42 -3.49
N HIS A 84 0.80 -1.88 -3.72
CA HIS A 84 1.57 -1.95 -4.95
C HIS A 84 3.04 -2.34 -4.72
N VAL A 85 3.77 -2.57 -5.80
CA VAL A 85 5.22 -2.72 -5.85
C VAL A 85 5.75 -1.78 -6.93
N ASN A 86 6.64 -0.86 -6.54
CA ASN A 86 7.14 0.20 -7.40
C ASN A 86 7.99 -0.33 -8.58
N ALA A 87 8.22 0.54 -9.57
CA ALA A 87 9.15 0.34 -10.66
C ALA A 87 9.93 1.62 -10.93
N ALA A 88 11.24 1.51 -11.11
CA ALA A 88 12.11 2.64 -11.45
C ALA A 88 12.10 2.94 -12.95
N GLY A 89 11.81 1.94 -13.77
CA GLY A 89 11.78 2.05 -15.22
C GLY A 89 10.63 1.28 -15.87
N SER A 90 10.54 1.41 -17.19
CA SER A 90 9.58 0.68 -18.04
C SER A 90 10.24 -0.10 -19.17
N ASP A 91 11.58 -0.23 -19.10
CA ASP A 91 12.43 -0.84 -20.14
C ASP A 91 12.65 -2.35 -19.96
N GLY A 92 12.04 -2.95 -18.93
CA GLY A 92 12.17 -4.38 -18.62
C GLY A 92 13.54 -4.78 -18.08
N LYS A 93 14.37 -3.84 -17.63
CA LYS A 93 15.71 -4.09 -17.09
C LYS A 93 15.71 -3.97 -15.56
N TRP A 94 16.81 -4.46 -14.98
CA TRP A 94 17.10 -4.27 -13.56
C TRP A 94 17.62 -2.86 -13.28
N HIS A 95 17.13 -2.26 -12.20
CA HIS A 95 17.49 -0.94 -11.69
C HIS A 95 17.97 -1.01 -10.23
N GLU A 96 18.53 0.11 -9.73
CA GLU A 96 19.08 0.19 -8.36
C GLU A 96 18.17 0.90 -7.36
N ALA A 97 17.10 1.55 -7.85
CA ALA A 97 16.14 2.19 -6.96
C ALA A 97 15.50 1.16 -6.04
N SER A 98 15.32 1.53 -4.77
CA SER A 98 14.88 0.60 -3.74
C SER A 98 14.28 1.37 -2.57
N GLY A 99 13.40 0.76 -1.80
CA GLY A 99 12.82 1.30 -0.58
C GLY A 99 11.31 1.34 -0.61
N TRP A 100 10.74 1.47 0.58
CA TRP A 100 9.30 1.59 0.80
C TRP A 100 8.86 3.04 0.76
N GLU A 101 7.69 3.32 0.24
CA GLU A 101 7.09 4.66 0.23
C GLU A 101 5.56 4.59 0.25
N ALA A 102 4.93 5.68 0.67
CA ALA A 102 3.49 5.82 0.63
C ALA A 102 3.08 7.13 -0.08
N TRP A 103 1.91 7.10 -0.68
CA TRP A 103 1.39 8.16 -1.52
C TRP A 103 -0.03 8.53 -1.11
N THR A 104 -0.31 9.84 -1.10
CA THR A 104 -1.67 10.39 -0.99
C THR A 104 -2.01 11.25 -2.20
N SER A 105 -3.21 11.78 -2.25
CA SER A 105 -3.59 12.79 -3.23
C SER A 105 -3.08 14.17 -2.79
N ARG A 106 -2.83 15.05 -3.77
CA ARG A 106 -2.21 16.36 -3.54
C ARG A 106 -2.93 17.21 -2.51
N GLY A 107 -2.16 17.93 -1.68
CA GLY A 107 -2.61 18.85 -0.64
C GLY A 107 -3.07 18.13 0.62
N GLN A 108 -3.37 18.87 1.66
CA GLN A 108 -3.79 18.34 2.96
C GLN A 108 -5.06 17.51 2.86
N THR A 109 -4.96 16.20 3.07
CA THR A 109 -6.05 15.24 2.93
C THR A 109 -6.26 14.41 4.20
N ARG A 110 -7.35 13.66 4.24
CA ARG A 110 -7.55 12.67 5.31
C ARG A 110 -6.66 11.43 5.16
N GLY A 111 -6.06 11.25 3.97
CA GLY A 111 -5.10 10.20 3.68
C GLY A 111 -3.79 10.35 4.43
N ASP A 112 -3.35 11.60 4.70
CA ASP A 112 -2.06 11.91 5.30
C ASP A 112 -1.91 11.28 6.70
N ALA A 113 -2.95 11.35 7.52
CA ALA A 113 -2.93 10.68 8.83
C ALA A 113 -2.86 9.14 8.73
N LEU A 114 -3.41 8.56 7.66
CA LEU A 114 -3.29 7.12 7.38
C LEU A 114 -1.88 6.80 6.87
N ALA A 115 -1.33 7.62 5.98
CA ALA A 115 0.03 7.50 5.49
C ALA A 115 1.05 7.62 6.62
N ASP A 116 0.89 8.60 7.52
CA ASP A 116 1.74 8.77 8.71
C ASP A 116 1.77 7.52 9.60
N ALA A 117 0.62 6.93 9.86
CA ALA A 117 0.54 5.71 10.66
C ALA A 117 1.24 4.52 9.97
N LEU A 118 1.18 4.44 8.63
CA LEU A 118 1.87 3.44 7.83
C LEU A 118 3.39 3.70 7.80
N TYR A 119 3.84 4.97 7.69
CA TYR A 119 5.26 5.36 7.80
C TYR A 119 5.86 4.98 9.15
N ASP A 120 5.14 5.23 10.24
CA ASP A 120 5.58 4.83 11.59
C ASP A 120 5.69 3.31 11.73
N ALA A 121 4.73 2.57 11.19
CA ALA A 121 4.78 1.11 11.18
C ALA A 121 5.94 0.59 10.32
N ALA A 122 6.15 1.17 9.12
CA ALA A 122 7.27 0.82 8.26
C ALA A 122 8.60 1.03 8.98
N GLY A 123 8.78 2.15 9.69
CA GLY A 123 9.95 2.42 10.52
C GLY A 123 10.20 1.34 11.58
N ARG A 124 9.17 1.01 12.33
CA ARG A 124 9.27 -0.02 13.39
C ARG A 124 9.56 -1.42 12.85
N VAL A 125 8.97 -1.78 11.72
CA VAL A 125 9.06 -3.14 11.18
C VAL A 125 10.31 -3.33 10.33
N LEU A 126 10.65 -2.36 9.45
CA LEU A 126 11.71 -2.53 8.47
C LEU A 126 13.10 -2.20 9.03
N SER A 127 13.23 -1.20 9.92
CA SER A 127 14.55 -0.78 10.41
C SER A 127 15.32 -1.90 11.13
N PRO A 128 14.71 -2.75 11.97
CA PRO A 128 15.42 -3.89 12.57
C PRO A 128 15.87 -4.97 11.58
N ILE A 129 15.16 -5.09 10.43
CA ILE A 129 15.50 -6.05 9.38
C ILE A 129 16.69 -5.56 8.55
N PHE A 130 16.83 -4.24 8.41
CA PHE A 130 17.87 -3.59 7.61
C PHE A 130 18.77 -2.65 8.45
N PRO A 131 19.44 -3.14 9.50
CA PRO A 131 20.13 -2.28 10.47
C PRO A 131 21.26 -1.44 9.87
N SER A 132 21.87 -1.90 8.77
CA SER A 132 22.96 -1.20 8.08
C SER A 132 22.48 -0.25 6.99
N ARG A 133 21.17 -0.18 6.72
CA ARG A 133 20.62 0.68 5.67
C ARG A 133 20.22 2.03 6.25
N LYS A 134 20.57 3.12 5.57
CA LYS A 134 20.11 4.46 5.95
C LYS A 134 18.58 4.52 5.88
N LEU A 135 17.95 5.07 6.92
CA LEU A 135 16.49 5.17 7.01
C LEU A 135 15.87 5.88 5.79
N SER A 136 16.49 6.97 5.34
CA SER A 136 16.03 7.75 4.17
C SER A 136 16.07 7.01 2.82
N THR A 137 16.86 5.92 2.74
CA THR A 137 16.89 5.04 1.55
C THR A 137 16.03 3.81 1.72
N LEU A 138 15.74 3.42 2.96
CA LEU A 138 14.87 2.31 3.29
C LEU A 138 13.39 2.74 3.24
N ILE A 139 13.11 3.91 3.81
CA ILE A 139 11.78 4.53 3.86
C ILE A 139 11.89 5.90 3.17
N ARG A 140 11.36 5.98 1.98
CA ARG A 140 11.48 7.15 1.09
C ARG A 140 10.33 8.11 1.39
N THR A 141 10.69 9.31 1.79
CA THR A 141 9.74 10.39 2.14
C THR A 141 9.87 11.56 1.20
N ASP A 142 8.85 12.38 1.10
CA ASP A 142 8.88 13.72 0.55
C ASP A 142 8.45 14.70 1.67
N LEU A 143 9.27 15.68 1.97
CA LEU A 143 8.99 16.68 3.01
C LEU A 143 8.73 18.07 2.41
N SER A 144 8.48 18.13 1.10
CA SER A 144 8.37 19.40 0.39
C SER A 144 7.13 20.21 0.76
N ASP A 145 6.09 19.57 1.25
CA ASP A 145 4.81 20.18 1.64
C ASP A 145 4.52 20.11 3.14
N GLY A 146 5.44 19.51 3.92
CA GLY A 146 5.42 19.53 5.38
C GLY A 146 5.04 18.21 6.05
N ASP A 147 4.74 17.15 5.28
CA ASP A 147 4.55 15.78 5.79
C ASP A 147 5.48 14.77 5.10
N ARG A 148 5.27 13.46 5.32
CA ARG A 148 6.22 12.43 4.88
C ARG A 148 5.79 11.69 3.61
N ASP A 149 4.54 11.74 3.30
CA ASP A 149 4.04 11.01 2.15
C ASP A 149 4.35 11.72 0.85
N LYS A 150 4.33 10.96 -0.20
CA LYS A 150 4.48 11.48 -1.54
C LYS A 150 3.13 11.79 -2.12
N GLU A 151 3.05 12.81 -2.93
CA GLU A 151 1.82 13.24 -3.55
C GLU A 151 1.75 12.90 -5.04
N ALA A 152 0.64 12.28 -5.45
CA ALA A 152 0.37 12.03 -6.86
C ALA A 152 -1.13 12.06 -7.19
N GLY A 153 -1.43 12.36 -8.45
CA GLY A 153 -2.80 12.29 -8.98
C GLY A 153 -3.27 10.88 -9.32
N PHE A 154 -2.89 9.87 -8.52
CA PHE A 154 -3.33 8.50 -8.74
C PHE A 154 -4.86 8.39 -8.68
N ALA A 155 -5.45 7.76 -9.69
CA ALA A 155 -6.90 7.74 -9.85
C ALA A 155 -7.62 7.12 -8.65
N ILE A 156 -7.05 6.06 -8.05
CA ILE A 156 -7.65 5.41 -6.87
C ILE A 156 -7.69 6.35 -5.67
N LEU A 157 -6.66 7.19 -5.46
CA LEU A 157 -6.61 8.15 -4.37
C LEU A 157 -7.53 9.34 -4.63
N LYS A 158 -7.46 9.92 -5.85
CA LYS A 158 -8.21 11.12 -6.23
C LYS A 158 -9.71 10.89 -6.32
N SER A 159 -10.13 9.69 -6.77
CA SER A 159 -11.55 9.39 -7.04
C SER A 159 -12.25 8.71 -5.86
N THR A 160 -11.53 8.37 -4.79
CA THR A 160 -12.09 7.78 -3.58
C THR A 160 -12.36 8.87 -2.54
N ARG A 161 -13.54 8.85 -1.91
CA ARG A 161 -13.99 9.91 -0.99
C ARG A 161 -13.56 9.71 0.47
N CYS A 162 -13.16 8.52 0.87
CA CYS A 162 -12.63 8.27 2.21
C CYS A 162 -11.14 8.63 2.33
N ALA A 163 -10.58 8.51 3.52
CA ALA A 163 -9.13 8.53 3.71
C ALA A 163 -8.50 7.41 2.86
N ALA A 164 -7.57 7.76 1.97
CA ALA A 164 -6.96 6.81 1.06
C ALA A 164 -5.44 7.01 0.98
N CYS A 165 -4.70 5.90 1.01
CA CYS A 165 -3.25 5.87 0.86
C CYS A 165 -2.86 4.72 -0.06
N LEU A 166 -1.85 4.92 -0.92
CA LEU A 166 -1.25 3.88 -1.74
C LEU A 166 0.17 3.62 -1.22
N THR A 167 0.52 2.35 -1.06
CA THR A 167 1.86 1.94 -0.63
C THR A 167 2.61 1.28 -1.78
N GLU A 168 3.85 1.72 -1.98
CA GLU A 168 4.80 1.11 -2.90
C GLU A 168 5.83 0.32 -2.10
N ASN A 169 5.69 -0.99 -2.16
CA ASN A 169 6.42 -1.92 -1.32
C ASN A 169 7.71 -2.36 -2.02
N PHE A 170 8.73 -1.50 -1.98
CA PHE A 170 10.00 -1.70 -2.69
C PHE A 170 9.82 -1.71 -4.22
N PHE A 171 10.81 -2.23 -4.97
CA PHE A 171 10.85 -2.11 -6.41
C PHE A 171 10.88 -3.47 -7.10
N GLN A 172 9.93 -3.72 -8.02
CA GLN A 172 9.84 -4.97 -8.80
C GLN A 172 10.98 -5.15 -9.82
N ASP A 173 11.66 -4.07 -10.15
CA ASP A 173 12.82 -4.04 -11.04
C ASP A 173 14.15 -3.84 -10.30
N CYS A 174 14.17 -4.02 -8.98
CA CYS A 174 15.41 -4.11 -8.20
C CYS A 174 15.60 -5.55 -7.72
N ARG A 175 16.68 -6.22 -8.18
CA ARG A 175 16.91 -7.65 -7.92
C ARG A 175 16.89 -7.98 -6.43
N ARG A 176 17.62 -7.23 -5.61
CA ARG A 176 17.69 -7.46 -4.15
C ARG A 176 16.32 -7.25 -3.47
N ASP A 177 15.50 -6.30 -3.95
CA ASP A 177 14.16 -6.06 -3.42
C ASP A 177 13.24 -7.23 -3.76
N VAL A 178 13.29 -7.72 -5.02
CA VAL A 178 12.52 -8.90 -5.46
C VAL A 178 12.90 -10.14 -4.65
N ASP A 179 14.20 -10.40 -4.47
CA ASP A 179 14.67 -11.54 -3.68
C ASP A 179 14.15 -11.48 -2.24
N TRP A 180 14.15 -10.29 -1.63
CA TRP A 180 13.65 -10.08 -0.28
C TRP A 180 12.11 -10.16 -0.21
N LEU A 181 11.38 -9.48 -1.10
CA LEU A 181 9.91 -9.49 -1.14
C LEU A 181 9.35 -10.91 -1.29
N LEU A 182 10.02 -11.77 -2.08
CA LEU A 182 9.61 -13.15 -2.28
C LEU A 182 9.98 -14.07 -1.12
N SER A 183 10.83 -13.63 -0.20
CA SER A 183 11.19 -14.41 0.98
C SER A 183 10.04 -14.45 2.01
N PRO A 184 9.97 -15.48 2.88
CA PRO A 184 9.01 -15.51 3.99
C PRO A 184 9.13 -14.29 4.91
N VAL A 185 10.35 -13.82 5.18
CA VAL A 185 10.63 -12.66 6.04
C VAL A 185 10.10 -11.38 5.40
N GLY A 186 10.31 -11.20 4.08
CA GLY A 186 9.83 -10.03 3.36
C GLY A 186 8.31 -9.97 3.33
N ARG A 187 7.64 -11.09 3.00
CA ARG A 187 6.17 -11.17 3.02
C ARG A 187 5.60 -10.84 4.40
N GLU A 188 6.15 -11.48 5.44
CA GLU A 188 5.73 -11.23 6.82
C GLU A 188 5.90 -9.77 7.22
N ALA A 189 7.03 -9.15 6.89
CA ALA A 189 7.30 -7.76 7.21
C ALA A 189 6.31 -6.80 6.52
N ILE A 190 6.03 -7.03 5.23
CA ILE A 190 5.09 -6.18 4.49
C ILE A 190 3.66 -6.34 5.01
N VAL A 191 3.20 -7.55 5.28
CA VAL A 191 1.88 -7.74 5.92
C VAL A 191 1.83 -7.06 7.28
N ARG A 192 2.85 -7.27 8.12
CA ARG A 192 2.92 -6.74 9.47
C ARG A 192 2.88 -5.21 9.50
N LEU A 193 3.64 -4.52 8.62
CA LEU A 193 3.62 -3.05 8.58
C LEU A 193 2.23 -2.51 8.22
N HIS A 194 1.51 -3.15 7.29
CA HIS A 194 0.16 -2.73 6.93
C HIS A 194 -0.82 -2.94 8.09
N VAL A 195 -0.78 -4.11 8.73
CA VAL A 195 -1.66 -4.40 9.87
C VAL A 195 -1.39 -3.42 11.03
N GLU A 196 -0.13 -3.24 11.45
CA GLU A 196 0.23 -2.34 12.55
C GLU A 196 -0.12 -0.88 12.23
N GLY A 197 0.15 -0.42 10.99
CA GLY A 197 -0.14 0.95 10.55
C GLY A 197 -1.65 1.22 10.54
N ILE A 198 -2.43 0.32 9.95
CA ILE A 198 -3.89 0.45 9.91
C ILE A 198 -4.48 0.43 11.32
N LEU A 199 -4.06 -0.50 12.18
CA LEU A 199 -4.54 -0.55 13.58
C LEU A 199 -4.18 0.72 14.35
N SER A 200 -2.99 1.28 14.14
CA SER A 200 -2.57 2.54 14.75
C SER A 200 -3.46 3.70 14.29
N TYR A 201 -3.72 3.81 13.00
CA TYR A 201 -4.65 4.79 12.44
C TYR A 201 -6.05 4.67 13.04
N LEU A 202 -6.62 3.47 13.07
CA LEU A 202 -7.96 3.24 13.61
C LEU A 202 -8.08 3.65 15.08
N ARG A 203 -7.06 3.32 15.89
CA ARG A 203 -7.01 3.73 17.30
C ARG A 203 -6.95 5.25 17.46
N ALA A 204 -6.20 5.94 16.59
CA ALA A 204 -6.13 7.40 16.61
C ALA A 204 -7.47 8.05 16.21
N GLN A 205 -8.20 7.47 15.25
CA GLN A 205 -9.53 7.97 14.87
C GLN A 205 -10.60 7.73 15.96
N ALA A 206 -10.51 6.63 16.70
CA ALA A 206 -11.45 6.33 17.78
C ALA A 206 -11.33 7.26 19.01
N ARG A 207 -10.25 8.04 19.10
CA ARG A 207 -10.00 9.00 20.20
C ARG A 207 -10.42 10.43 19.87
N LYS A 208 -10.83 10.70 18.63
CA LYS A 208 -11.35 12.00 18.18
C LYS A 208 -12.87 12.07 18.33
#